data_7fe5e4ef044ed001fd55e88898f1de00
#
_entry.id   7fe5e4ef044ed001fd55e88898f1de00
#
_cell.length_a   1.000
_cell.length_b   1.000
_cell.length_c   1.000
_cell.angle_alpha   90.00
_cell.angle_beta   90.00
_cell.angle_gamma   90.00
#
_symmetry.space_group_name_H-M   'P 1'
#
loop_
_entity.id
_entity.type
_entity.pdbx_description
1 polymer ?
#
loop_
_entity_poly.entity_id
_entity_poly.type
_entity_poly.pdbx_seq_one_letter_code
_entity_poly.pdbx_strand_id
1 'polypeptide(L)'
;MVHLYQSLINTAKFGYQSKIIEDSLSNSVSNLGLIYKSILLGNILLRFLINNEDRPIGLLLPNIVPTAIVFFSTQYLDKTVAIINFTSGSKNITSCLKKSNIKYIITSRKFINQGNLEPLIKEIEEKSYKFIYLEDIKERLSLKDKIIAIKDFFLNIFMLKKLNTDKNAVILYTSGTESDPKGVGLTHQNLFFNRMQVLKSLKISKKEKFFTCLPFFHSFGLGIGVLLPVLHGCKVFLYPTPLHFQTIPKIIEDTKSTVFFSTDTFLKKYIPYIKKNTFKNLNYLIAGAEKVDQSTHSMYKKFGVKILEGYGVTEASPAISVNTKDNYKIGSVGKFMPNIDYKIENIESYDEGGLLYIRGKNVITHYLNQSKKFDWYNTGDVVRVDEDGYLYILGRLKRFAKIAGEMISLSQVEEFPKKFWPNNISVVCSIKDNEKGEALILITDKKNPDLQKLNSFMKDEGLSNLYLPKKIKFLEEFPILGSGKIDFKKLQDIANS
;
A
#
# COMPACT_ATOMS: atom_id res chain seq x y z
N MET A 1 -14.97 19.71 5.91
CA MET A 1 -14.52 18.31 5.66
C MET A 1 -15.31 17.77 4.50
N VAL A 2 -14.71 17.05 3.60
CA VAL A 2 -15.36 16.69 2.34
C VAL A 2 -15.34 15.17 2.18
N HIS A 3 -16.55 14.59 2.05
CA HIS A 3 -16.74 13.20 1.66
C HIS A 3 -16.06 12.91 0.31
N LEU A 4 -15.52 11.69 0.06
CA LEU A 4 -14.75 11.39 -1.15
C LEU A 4 -15.55 11.68 -2.43
N TYR A 5 -16.83 11.30 -2.47
CA TYR A 5 -17.68 11.58 -3.63
C TYR A 5 -17.92 13.09 -3.83
N GLN A 6 -18.10 13.85 -2.76
CA GLN A 6 -18.19 15.31 -2.82
C GLN A 6 -16.87 15.95 -3.27
N SER A 7 -15.73 15.39 -2.83
CA SER A 7 -14.42 15.82 -3.32
C SER A 7 -14.28 15.61 -4.82
N LEU A 8 -14.80 14.49 -5.37
CA LEU A 8 -14.80 14.24 -6.80
C LEU A 8 -15.64 15.27 -7.56
N ILE A 9 -16.85 15.59 -7.07
CA ILE A 9 -17.71 16.63 -7.66
C ILE A 9 -17.02 17.99 -7.63
N ASN A 10 -16.43 18.38 -6.49
CA ASN A 10 -15.73 19.66 -6.37
C ASN A 10 -14.53 19.74 -7.34
N THR A 11 -13.78 18.65 -7.50
CA THR A 11 -12.66 18.64 -8.44
C THR A 11 -13.14 18.89 -9.89
N ALA A 12 -14.27 18.32 -10.27
CA ALA A 12 -14.86 18.53 -11.61
C ALA A 12 -15.38 19.96 -11.81
N LYS A 13 -15.88 20.62 -10.76
CA LYS A 13 -16.31 22.02 -10.80
C LYS A 13 -15.14 23.01 -11.03
N PHE A 14 -13.97 22.70 -10.47
CA PHE A 14 -12.79 23.57 -10.54
C PHE A 14 -11.82 23.27 -11.68
N GLY A 15 -12.11 22.29 -12.51
CA GLY A 15 -11.26 21.95 -13.66
C GLY A 15 -11.73 20.72 -14.41
N TYR A 16 -12.05 20.89 -15.69
CA TYR A 16 -12.37 19.77 -16.56
C TYR A 16 -11.12 19.05 -17.02
N GLN A 17 -11.12 17.72 -16.86
CA GLN A 17 -10.10 16.83 -17.41
C GLN A 17 -10.78 15.82 -18.33
N SER A 18 -10.48 15.89 -19.63
CA SER A 18 -11.06 15.00 -20.65
C SER A 18 -10.71 13.53 -20.40
N LYS A 19 -9.57 13.27 -19.78
CA LYS A 19 -9.11 11.94 -19.39
C LYS A 19 -8.45 12.04 -18.00
N ILE A 20 -9.27 11.96 -16.96
CA ILE A 20 -8.75 11.99 -15.57
C ILE A 20 -8.12 10.64 -15.19
N ILE A 21 -8.70 9.53 -15.67
CA ILE A 21 -8.19 8.17 -15.49
C ILE A 21 -8.10 7.51 -16.87
N GLU A 22 -6.95 6.90 -17.14
CA GLU A 22 -6.69 6.03 -18.29
C GLU A 22 -6.13 4.69 -17.78
N ASP A 23 -6.29 3.60 -18.54
CA ASP A 23 -5.67 2.32 -18.22
C ASP A 23 -5.02 1.64 -19.43
N SER A 24 -4.28 0.57 -19.17
CA SER A 24 -3.59 -0.23 -20.20
C SER A 24 -4.52 -1.02 -21.12
N LEU A 25 -5.81 -1.10 -20.82
CA LEU A 25 -6.83 -1.73 -21.64
C LEU A 25 -7.53 -0.74 -22.57
N SER A 26 -6.93 0.44 -22.77
CA SER A 26 -7.47 1.55 -23.58
C SER A 26 -8.79 2.13 -23.06
N ASN A 27 -9.16 1.87 -21.81
CA ASN A 27 -10.27 2.58 -21.20
C ASN A 27 -9.81 3.96 -20.74
N SER A 28 -10.71 4.93 -20.88
CA SER A 28 -10.50 6.27 -20.34
C SER A 28 -11.82 6.87 -19.85
N VAL A 29 -11.71 7.80 -18.91
CA VAL A 29 -12.86 8.51 -18.36
C VAL A 29 -12.47 9.94 -18.00
N SER A 30 -13.33 10.92 -18.34
CA SER A 30 -13.22 12.29 -17.86
C SER A 30 -13.70 12.39 -16.39
N ASN A 31 -13.39 13.47 -15.71
CA ASN A 31 -13.91 13.67 -14.35
C ASN A 31 -15.45 13.76 -14.31
N LEU A 32 -16.11 14.44 -15.26
CA LEU A 32 -17.57 14.44 -15.36
C LEU A 32 -18.10 13.05 -15.75
N GLY A 33 -17.42 12.35 -16.66
CA GLY A 33 -17.75 10.98 -17.04
C GLY A 33 -17.62 10.00 -15.87
N LEU A 34 -16.63 10.19 -14.98
CA LEU A 34 -16.48 9.38 -13.78
C LEU A 34 -17.66 9.60 -12.83
N ILE A 35 -18.07 10.84 -12.59
CA ILE A 35 -19.25 11.15 -11.77
C ILE A 35 -20.52 10.51 -12.38
N TYR A 36 -20.76 10.73 -13.67
CA TYR A 36 -21.93 10.16 -14.37
C TYR A 36 -21.96 8.63 -14.30
N LYS A 37 -20.83 7.97 -14.65
CA LYS A 37 -20.75 6.50 -14.61
C LYS A 37 -20.87 5.95 -13.20
N SER A 38 -20.40 6.69 -12.19
CA SER A 38 -20.55 6.29 -10.77
C SER A 38 -22.00 6.35 -10.32
N ILE A 39 -22.76 7.36 -10.73
CA ILE A 39 -24.19 7.46 -10.49
C ILE A 39 -24.96 6.35 -11.20
N LEU A 40 -24.70 6.19 -12.50
CA LEU A 40 -25.37 5.19 -13.33
C LEU A 40 -25.18 3.78 -12.75
N LEU A 41 -23.95 3.41 -12.45
CA LEU A 41 -23.63 2.11 -11.84
C LEU A 41 -24.20 2.00 -10.45
N GLY A 42 -24.15 3.04 -9.63
CA GLY A 42 -24.70 3.07 -8.28
C GLY A 42 -26.22 2.81 -8.28
N ASN A 43 -26.97 3.49 -9.16
CA ASN A 43 -28.43 3.30 -9.28
C ASN A 43 -28.79 1.85 -9.66
N ILE A 44 -27.98 1.20 -10.50
CA ILE A 44 -28.20 -0.20 -10.89
C ILE A 44 -27.81 -1.13 -9.74
N LEU A 45 -26.68 -0.86 -9.05
CA LEU A 45 -26.22 -1.67 -7.93
C LEU A 45 -27.27 -1.76 -6.80
N LEU A 46 -28.08 -0.74 -6.59
CA LEU A 46 -29.17 -0.79 -5.60
C LEU A 46 -30.15 -1.95 -5.83
N ARG A 47 -30.34 -2.37 -7.09
CA ARG A 47 -31.22 -3.52 -7.43
C ARG A 47 -30.60 -4.86 -7.05
N PHE A 48 -29.29 -4.95 -7.02
CA PHE A 48 -28.56 -6.16 -6.59
C PHE A 48 -28.32 -6.18 -5.08
N LEU A 49 -28.32 -5.00 -4.45
CA LEU A 49 -28.04 -4.83 -3.02
C LEU A 49 -29.30 -4.81 -2.17
N ILE A 50 -30.43 -5.27 -2.69
CA ILE A 50 -31.67 -5.45 -1.93
C ILE A 50 -31.35 -6.31 -0.70
N ASN A 51 -31.70 -5.84 0.50
CA ASN A 51 -31.38 -6.46 1.80
C ASN A 51 -29.89 -6.44 2.18
N ASN A 52 -29.06 -5.52 1.63
CA ASN A 52 -27.67 -5.36 2.07
C ASN A 52 -27.52 -4.42 3.27
N GLU A 53 -28.59 -3.76 3.70
CA GLU A 53 -28.58 -2.80 4.81
C GLU A 53 -27.33 -1.89 4.75
N ASP A 54 -26.66 -1.66 5.89
CA ASP A 54 -25.39 -0.89 5.96
C ASP A 54 -24.13 -1.75 5.89
N ARG A 55 -24.22 -2.98 5.41
CA ARG A 55 -23.04 -3.85 5.26
C ARG A 55 -22.08 -3.33 4.20
N PRO A 56 -20.76 -3.47 4.43
CA PRO A 56 -19.76 -3.17 3.43
C PRO A 56 -19.92 -4.04 2.18
N ILE A 57 -19.46 -3.51 1.04
CA ILE A 57 -19.47 -4.20 -0.25
C ILE A 57 -18.04 -4.62 -0.57
N GLY A 58 -17.82 -5.90 -0.86
CA GLY A 58 -16.54 -6.41 -1.32
C GLY A 58 -16.22 -5.93 -2.73
N LEU A 59 -14.96 -5.57 -3.00
CA LEU A 59 -14.46 -5.22 -4.31
C LEU A 59 -13.25 -6.09 -4.64
N LEU A 60 -13.37 -6.94 -5.67
CA LEU A 60 -12.36 -7.87 -6.12
C LEU A 60 -12.10 -7.63 -7.61
N LEU A 61 -11.27 -6.62 -7.91
CA LEU A 61 -10.95 -6.16 -9.27
C LEU A 61 -9.49 -5.67 -9.34
N PRO A 62 -8.86 -5.70 -10.53
CA PRO A 62 -7.51 -5.18 -10.75
C PRO A 62 -7.49 -3.65 -10.91
N ASN A 63 -6.30 -3.05 -11.04
CA ASN A 63 -6.12 -1.61 -11.22
C ASN A 63 -6.50 -1.16 -12.65
N ILE A 64 -7.77 -0.91 -12.88
CA ILE A 64 -8.33 -0.47 -14.18
C ILE A 64 -9.42 0.59 -13.96
N VAL A 65 -9.78 1.30 -15.03
CA VAL A 65 -10.84 2.33 -14.99
C VAL A 65 -12.17 1.81 -14.41
N PRO A 66 -12.69 0.60 -14.77
CA PRO A 66 -13.90 0.06 -14.15
C PRO A 66 -13.82 -0.05 -12.63
N THR A 67 -12.67 -0.41 -12.06
CA THR A 67 -12.48 -0.50 -10.60
C THR A 67 -12.67 0.86 -9.93
N ALA A 68 -12.13 1.92 -10.51
CA ALA A 68 -12.33 3.28 -10.01
C ALA A 68 -13.81 3.70 -10.11
N ILE A 69 -14.51 3.34 -11.19
CA ILE A 69 -15.94 3.62 -11.33
C ILE A 69 -16.75 2.90 -10.25
N VAL A 70 -16.48 1.60 -10.01
CA VAL A 70 -17.14 0.84 -8.93
C VAL A 70 -16.87 1.47 -7.57
N PHE A 71 -15.60 1.81 -7.29
CA PHE A 71 -15.23 2.48 -6.03
C PHE A 71 -16.05 3.77 -5.82
N PHE A 72 -16.08 4.67 -6.80
CA PHE A 72 -16.85 5.91 -6.66
C PHE A 72 -18.36 5.70 -6.71
N SER A 73 -18.86 4.62 -7.32
CA SER A 73 -20.29 4.22 -7.23
C SER A 73 -20.69 3.85 -5.82
N THR A 74 -19.86 3.12 -5.09
CA THR A 74 -20.10 2.82 -3.68
C THR A 74 -20.07 4.08 -2.82
N GLN A 75 -19.16 5.02 -3.12
CA GLN A 75 -19.11 6.31 -2.43
C GLN A 75 -20.33 7.21 -2.73
N TYR A 76 -20.86 7.15 -3.95
CA TYR A 76 -22.14 7.82 -4.32
C TYR A 76 -23.31 7.28 -3.50
N LEU A 77 -23.34 5.97 -3.26
CA LEU A 77 -24.35 5.29 -2.43
C LEU A 77 -24.12 5.45 -0.92
N ASP A 78 -23.12 6.20 -0.51
CA ASP A 78 -22.68 6.29 0.90
C ASP A 78 -22.45 4.91 1.55
N LYS A 79 -21.90 3.96 0.78
CA LYS A 79 -21.57 2.60 1.23
C LYS A 79 -20.08 2.42 1.44
N THR A 80 -19.70 1.74 2.51
CA THR A 80 -18.32 1.32 2.75
C THR A 80 -17.93 0.24 1.74
N VAL A 81 -16.78 0.39 1.08
CA VAL A 81 -16.20 -0.63 0.21
C VAL A 81 -15.04 -1.34 0.91
N ALA A 82 -15.02 -2.66 0.88
CA ALA A 82 -13.90 -3.47 1.37
C ALA A 82 -13.11 -4.01 0.17
N ILE A 83 -11.85 -3.60 0.03
CA ILE A 83 -11.04 -3.99 -1.11
C ILE A 83 -10.31 -5.28 -0.79
N ILE A 84 -10.60 -6.33 -1.57
CA ILE A 84 -10.14 -7.69 -1.31
C ILE A 84 -8.81 -7.93 -2.03
N ASN A 85 -7.82 -8.40 -1.28
CA ASN A 85 -6.56 -8.84 -1.85
C ASN A 85 -6.72 -10.28 -2.39
N PHE A 86 -6.88 -10.41 -3.70
CA PHE A 86 -7.07 -11.69 -4.38
C PHE A 86 -5.82 -12.58 -4.39
N THR A 87 -4.67 -12.06 -3.94
CA THR A 87 -3.43 -12.83 -3.87
C THR A 87 -3.20 -13.48 -2.49
N SER A 88 -4.09 -13.25 -1.52
CA SER A 88 -3.88 -13.68 -0.13
C SER A 88 -4.41 -15.08 0.21
N GLY A 89 -4.95 -15.80 -0.79
CA GLY A 89 -5.52 -17.14 -0.63
C GLY A 89 -6.93 -17.15 0.02
N SER A 90 -7.71 -18.18 -0.26
CA SER A 90 -9.13 -18.29 0.11
C SER A 90 -9.40 -18.22 1.62
N LYS A 91 -8.56 -18.84 2.44
CA LYS A 91 -8.67 -18.83 3.90
C LYS A 91 -8.59 -17.41 4.47
N ASN A 92 -7.60 -16.63 4.03
CA ASN A 92 -7.42 -15.25 4.48
C ASN A 92 -8.54 -14.35 3.97
N ILE A 93 -8.93 -14.50 2.69
CA ILE A 93 -10.04 -13.74 2.11
C ILE A 93 -11.33 -14.01 2.88
N THR A 94 -11.65 -15.28 3.15
CA THR A 94 -12.86 -15.65 3.92
C THR A 94 -12.83 -15.06 5.33
N SER A 95 -11.68 -15.08 6.01
CA SER A 95 -11.52 -14.42 7.31
C SER A 95 -11.82 -12.90 7.21
N CYS A 96 -11.27 -12.24 6.19
CA CYS A 96 -11.53 -10.82 5.92
C CYS A 96 -13.03 -10.54 5.69
N LEU A 97 -13.68 -11.33 4.83
CA LEU A 97 -15.10 -11.20 4.51
C LEU A 97 -15.98 -11.35 5.74
N LYS A 98 -15.71 -12.38 6.57
CA LYS A 98 -16.44 -12.64 7.82
C LYS A 98 -16.27 -11.49 8.81
N LYS A 99 -15.02 -11.04 9.06
CA LYS A 99 -14.74 -9.92 9.98
C LYS A 99 -15.40 -8.62 9.56
N SER A 100 -15.54 -8.38 8.26
CA SER A 100 -16.15 -7.16 7.74
C SER A 100 -17.63 -7.29 7.48
N ASN A 101 -18.26 -8.43 7.84
CA ASN A 101 -19.69 -8.70 7.62
C ASN A 101 -20.13 -8.46 6.16
N ILE A 102 -19.29 -8.85 5.20
CA ILE A 102 -19.56 -8.71 3.77
C ILE A 102 -20.51 -9.80 3.33
N LYS A 103 -21.47 -9.46 2.46
CA LYS A 103 -22.39 -10.40 1.84
C LYS A 103 -22.21 -10.44 0.32
N TYR A 104 -21.97 -9.28 -0.29
CA TYR A 104 -21.85 -9.13 -1.74
C TYR A 104 -20.46 -8.69 -2.13
N ILE A 105 -19.94 -9.27 -3.20
CA ILE A 105 -18.60 -8.98 -3.77
C ILE A 105 -18.79 -8.59 -5.22
N ILE A 106 -18.34 -7.41 -5.61
CA ILE A 106 -18.34 -6.96 -7.00
C ILE A 106 -17.04 -7.43 -7.67
N THR A 107 -17.19 -8.07 -8.84
CA THR A 107 -16.07 -8.58 -9.64
C THR A 107 -16.40 -8.60 -11.13
N SER A 108 -15.57 -9.21 -11.95
CA SER A 108 -15.74 -9.36 -13.39
C SER A 108 -15.32 -10.77 -13.81
N ARG A 109 -16.12 -11.43 -14.65
CA ARG A 109 -15.78 -12.74 -15.22
C ARG A 109 -14.49 -12.69 -16.03
N LYS A 110 -14.32 -11.62 -16.80
CA LYS A 110 -13.10 -11.40 -17.58
C LYS A 110 -11.86 -11.36 -16.67
N PHE A 111 -11.94 -10.67 -15.53
CA PHE A 111 -10.83 -10.61 -14.58
C PHE A 111 -10.55 -11.96 -13.94
N ILE A 112 -11.58 -12.69 -13.53
CA ILE A 112 -11.44 -14.04 -12.94
C ILE A 112 -10.72 -14.97 -13.90
N ASN A 113 -11.17 -15.03 -15.15
CA ASN A 113 -10.59 -15.92 -16.17
C ASN A 113 -9.13 -15.52 -16.48
N GLN A 114 -8.84 -14.22 -16.65
CA GLN A 114 -7.47 -13.76 -16.92
C GLN A 114 -6.50 -13.97 -15.75
N GLY A 115 -7.03 -13.96 -14.52
CA GLY A 115 -6.25 -14.17 -13.30
C GLY A 115 -6.20 -15.61 -12.83
N ASN A 116 -6.84 -16.56 -13.54
CA ASN A 116 -7.02 -17.95 -13.12
C ASN A 116 -7.57 -18.07 -11.69
N LEU A 117 -8.58 -17.24 -11.36
CA LEU A 117 -9.15 -17.12 -10.02
C LEU A 117 -10.41 -17.98 -9.82
N GLU A 118 -10.83 -18.78 -10.82
CA GLU A 118 -12.03 -19.63 -10.73
C GLU A 118 -12.03 -20.54 -9.49
N PRO A 119 -10.93 -21.23 -9.12
CA PRO A 119 -10.92 -22.05 -7.92
C PRO A 119 -11.16 -21.23 -6.64
N LEU A 120 -10.57 -20.04 -6.57
CA LEU A 120 -10.75 -19.12 -5.45
C LEU A 120 -12.21 -18.65 -5.32
N ILE A 121 -12.85 -18.30 -6.44
CA ILE A 121 -14.23 -17.83 -6.47
C ILE A 121 -15.16 -18.95 -6.02
N LYS A 122 -14.98 -20.18 -6.53
CA LYS A 122 -15.79 -21.34 -6.14
C LYS A 122 -15.73 -21.61 -4.63
N GLU A 123 -14.53 -21.60 -4.05
CA GLU A 123 -14.36 -21.79 -2.60
C GLU A 123 -15.06 -20.70 -1.76
N ILE A 124 -15.12 -19.47 -2.28
CA ILE A 124 -15.81 -18.35 -1.60
C ILE A 124 -17.34 -18.49 -1.75
N GLU A 125 -17.85 -18.89 -2.93
CA GLU A 125 -19.26 -19.14 -3.19
C GLU A 125 -19.83 -20.25 -2.32
N GLU A 126 -19.09 -21.34 -2.12
CA GLU A 126 -19.45 -22.46 -1.24
C GLU A 126 -19.70 -21.99 0.22
N LYS A 127 -19.12 -20.85 0.62
CA LYS A 127 -19.31 -20.23 1.94
C LYS A 127 -20.45 -19.19 1.97
N SER A 128 -21.36 -19.24 0.99
CA SER A 128 -22.56 -18.39 0.89
C SER A 128 -22.32 -16.91 0.63
N TYR A 129 -21.15 -16.51 0.14
CA TYR A 129 -20.92 -15.16 -0.36
C TYR A 129 -21.49 -15.03 -1.78
N LYS A 130 -22.04 -13.85 -2.11
CA LYS A 130 -22.68 -13.60 -3.41
C LYS A 130 -21.83 -12.67 -4.28
N PHE A 131 -21.56 -13.09 -5.50
CA PHE A 131 -20.85 -12.28 -6.48
C PHE A 131 -21.82 -11.48 -7.35
N ILE A 132 -21.46 -10.23 -7.62
CA ILE A 132 -22.13 -9.34 -8.57
C ILE A 132 -21.12 -9.09 -9.69
N TYR A 133 -21.42 -9.60 -10.88
CA TYR A 133 -20.54 -9.48 -12.03
C TYR A 133 -20.85 -8.21 -12.83
N LEU A 134 -19.79 -7.47 -13.21
CA LEU A 134 -19.96 -6.24 -14.01
C LEU A 134 -20.62 -6.50 -15.36
N GLU A 135 -20.42 -7.69 -15.91
CA GLU A 135 -21.07 -8.14 -17.16
C GLU A 135 -22.58 -8.21 -16.98
N ASP A 136 -23.10 -8.79 -15.90
CA ASP A 136 -24.55 -8.89 -15.62
C ASP A 136 -25.18 -7.52 -15.41
N ILE A 137 -24.44 -6.59 -14.80
CA ILE A 137 -24.88 -5.20 -14.64
C ILE A 137 -25.02 -4.54 -16.01
N LYS A 138 -24.06 -4.77 -16.93
CA LYS A 138 -24.06 -4.20 -18.28
C LYS A 138 -25.24 -4.71 -19.10
N GLU A 139 -25.56 -5.98 -19.02
CA GLU A 139 -26.72 -6.61 -19.70
C GLU A 139 -28.06 -6.05 -19.24
N ARG A 140 -28.19 -5.72 -17.96
CA ARG A 140 -29.40 -5.16 -17.37
C ARG A 140 -29.55 -3.64 -17.52
N LEU A 141 -28.61 -2.99 -18.16
CA LEU A 141 -28.61 -1.55 -18.37
C LEU A 141 -29.67 -1.14 -19.40
N SER A 142 -30.63 -0.34 -19.00
CA SER A 142 -31.70 0.18 -19.85
C SER A 142 -31.51 1.66 -20.21
N LEU A 143 -32.25 2.13 -21.22
CA LEU A 143 -32.33 3.56 -21.55
C LEU A 143 -32.90 4.38 -20.38
N LYS A 144 -33.87 3.82 -19.65
CA LYS A 144 -34.45 4.45 -18.47
C LYS A 144 -33.40 4.73 -17.40
N ASP A 145 -32.45 3.80 -17.19
CA ASP A 145 -31.36 3.99 -16.23
C ASP A 145 -30.45 5.14 -16.62
N LYS A 146 -30.15 5.28 -17.91
CA LYS A 146 -29.34 6.39 -18.42
C LYS A 146 -30.03 7.74 -18.20
N ILE A 147 -31.33 7.82 -18.43
CA ILE A 147 -32.13 9.06 -18.22
C ILE A 147 -32.14 9.42 -16.72
N ILE A 148 -32.42 8.45 -15.85
CA ILE A 148 -32.40 8.67 -14.39
C ILE A 148 -31.00 9.13 -13.95
N ALA A 149 -29.93 8.49 -14.44
CA ALA A 149 -28.58 8.88 -14.10
C ALA A 149 -28.21 10.29 -14.56
N ILE A 150 -28.73 10.76 -15.71
CA ILE A 150 -28.56 12.15 -16.16
C ILE A 150 -29.25 13.12 -15.20
N LYS A 151 -30.50 12.84 -14.80
CA LYS A 151 -31.21 13.65 -13.82
C LYS A 151 -30.44 13.72 -12.50
N ASP A 152 -30.04 12.57 -11.98
CA ASP A 152 -29.30 12.47 -10.71
C ASP A 152 -27.92 13.14 -10.81
N PHE A 153 -27.26 13.10 -11.98
CA PHE A 153 -26.00 13.80 -12.23
C PHE A 153 -26.16 15.32 -12.02
N PHE A 154 -27.16 15.94 -12.64
CA PHE A 154 -27.41 17.37 -12.45
C PHE A 154 -27.78 17.69 -11.01
N LEU A 155 -28.66 16.90 -10.40
CA LEU A 155 -29.02 17.08 -8.98
C LEU A 155 -27.79 17.04 -8.08
N ASN A 156 -26.89 16.06 -8.23
CA ASN A 156 -25.70 15.94 -7.41
C ASN A 156 -24.67 17.05 -7.64
N ILE A 157 -24.57 17.57 -8.87
CA ILE A 157 -23.68 18.72 -9.14
C ILE A 157 -24.20 19.99 -8.49
N PHE A 158 -25.51 20.24 -8.53
CA PHE A 158 -26.09 21.49 -8.02
C PHE A 158 -26.49 21.42 -6.56
N MET A 159 -26.92 20.26 -6.06
CA MET A 159 -27.43 20.04 -4.71
C MET A 159 -26.55 19.05 -3.95
N LEU A 160 -25.47 19.53 -3.33
CA LEU A 160 -24.61 18.69 -2.51
C LEU A 160 -25.34 18.20 -1.25
N LYS A 161 -25.57 16.89 -1.14
CA LYS A 161 -26.09 16.27 0.09
C LYS A 161 -25.06 16.39 1.21
N LYS A 162 -25.52 16.64 2.44
CA LYS A 162 -24.68 16.52 3.63
C LYS A 162 -24.47 15.03 3.91
N LEU A 163 -23.25 14.54 3.72
CA LEU A 163 -22.88 13.13 3.95
C LEU A 163 -21.99 13.02 5.18
N ASN A 164 -22.05 11.86 5.85
CA ASN A 164 -21.26 11.60 7.05
C ASN A 164 -19.80 11.34 6.69
N THR A 165 -18.88 12.19 7.15
CA THR A 165 -17.44 12.09 6.89
C THR A 165 -16.70 11.20 7.85
N ASP A 166 -17.31 10.83 8.97
CA ASP A 166 -16.74 9.97 10.00
C ASP A 166 -17.05 8.48 9.77
N LYS A 167 -17.93 8.20 8.78
CA LYS A 167 -18.20 6.84 8.31
C LYS A 167 -16.96 6.28 7.59
N ASN A 168 -16.75 4.98 7.70
CA ASN A 168 -15.74 4.29 6.93
C ASN A 168 -16.05 4.40 5.43
N ALA A 169 -15.12 4.98 4.67
CA ALA A 169 -15.18 5.01 3.21
C ALA A 169 -14.70 3.70 2.61
N VAL A 170 -13.65 3.14 3.21
CA VAL A 170 -12.99 1.93 2.74
C VAL A 170 -12.49 1.08 3.90
N ILE A 171 -12.53 -0.24 3.71
CA ILE A 171 -11.86 -1.21 4.56
C ILE A 171 -10.71 -1.82 3.75
N LEU A 172 -9.51 -1.75 4.31
CA LEU A 172 -8.33 -2.45 3.81
C LEU A 172 -7.89 -3.49 4.84
N TYR A 173 -7.17 -4.50 4.38
CA TYR A 173 -6.70 -5.57 5.25
C TYR A 173 -5.19 -5.55 5.31
N THR A 174 -4.65 -5.52 6.53
CA THR A 174 -3.22 -5.68 6.74
C THR A 174 -2.92 -7.15 7.02
N SER A 175 -1.88 -7.66 6.39
CA SER A 175 -1.29 -8.93 6.78
C SER A 175 -0.67 -8.72 8.16
N GLY A 176 -1.44 -8.98 9.21
CA GLY A 176 -0.90 -9.01 10.56
C GLY A 176 0.28 -9.99 10.59
N THR A 177 1.35 -9.63 11.30
CA THR A 177 2.46 -10.55 11.58
C THR A 177 2.01 -11.80 12.35
N GLU A 178 0.75 -11.83 12.79
CA GLU A 178 0.07 -12.93 13.44
C GLU A 178 -1.07 -13.42 12.55
N SER A 179 -1.04 -14.64 12.20
CA SER A 179 -1.98 -15.55 11.49
C SER A 179 -3.30 -15.02 10.88
N ASP A 180 -3.84 -13.89 11.30
CA ASP A 180 -5.20 -13.48 10.97
C ASP A 180 -5.27 -11.99 10.55
N PRO A 181 -5.68 -11.68 9.30
CA PRO A 181 -5.71 -10.30 8.79
C PRO A 181 -6.55 -9.36 9.66
N LYS A 182 -6.03 -8.14 9.88
CA LYS A 182 -6.78 -7.09 10.58
C LYS A 182 -7.49 -6.20 9.57
N GLY A 183 -8.77 -5.94 9.81
CA GLY A 183 -9.53 -4.97 9.03
C GLY A 183 -9.28 -3.54 9.54
N VAL A 184 -8.82 -2.69 8.64
CA VAL A 184 -8.57 -1.26 8.89
C VAL A 184 -9.66 -0.46 8.20
N GLY A 185 -10.57 0.11 8.98
CA GLY A 185 -11.61 1.01 8.48
C GLY A 185 -11.05 2.44 8.36
N LEU A 186 -10.95 2.94 7.14
CA LEU A 186 -10.52 4.31 6.86
C LEU A 186 -11.73 5.19 6.58
N THR A 187 -11.94 6.21 7.40
CA THR A 187 -13.04 7.15 7.21
C THR A 187 -12.76 8.12 6.05
N HIS A 188 -13.81 8.76 5.53
CA HIS A 188 -13.65 9.85 4.57
C HIS A 188 -12.73 10.94 5.11
N GLN A 189 -12.82 11.22 6.41
CA GLN A 189 -12.00 12.20 7.11
C GLN A 189 -10.52 11.80 7.10
N ASN A 190 -10.20 10.55 7.46
CA ASN A 190 -8.83 10.06 7.48
C ASN A 190 -8.16 10.23 6.10
N LEU A 191 -8.82 9.77 5.04
CA LEU A 191 -8.33 9.84 3.67
C LEU A 191 -8.21 11.30 3.17
N PHE A 192 -9.15 12.17 3.55
CA PHE A 192 -9.09 13.59 3.19
C PHE A 192 -7.87 14.27 3.83
N PHE A 193 -7.66 14.09 5.14
CA PHE A 193 -6.54 14.75 5.83
C PHE A 193 -5.20 14.25 5.33
N ASN A 194 -5.04 12.93 5.12
CA ASN A 194 -3.79 12.40 4.59
C ASN A 194 -3.48 12.93 3.19
N ARG A 195 -4.48 12.98 2.31
CA ARG A 195 -4.34 13.61 1.00
C ARG A 195 -3.85 15.05 1.10
N MET A 196 -4.44 15.86 1.98
CA MET A 196 -4.04 17.25 2.15
C MET A 196 -2.62 17.39 2.71
N GLN A 197 -2.21 16.51 3.62
CA GLN A 197 -0.86 16.45 4.16
C GLN A 197 0.16 16.17 3.05
N VAL A 198 -0.09 15.15 2.21
CA VAL A 198 0.79 14.79 1.08
C VAL A 198 0.90 15.92 0.07
N LEU A 199 -0.24 16.52 -0.33
CA LEU A 199 -0.26 17.65 -1.27
C LEU A 199 0.53 18.85 -0.75
N LYS A 200 0.42 19.15 0.54
CA LYS A 200 1.15 20.26 1.19
C LYS A 200 2.66 19.95 1.25
N SER A 201 3.05 18.72 1.60
CA SER A 201 4.45 18.35 1.74
C SER A 201 5.17 18.29 0.39
N LEU A 202 4.57 17.63 -0.61
CA LEU A 202 5.19 17.43 -1.92
C LEU A 202 4.92 18.56 -2.92
N LYS A 203 4.02 19.51 -2.62
CA LYS A 203 3.64 20.63 -3.50
C LYS A 203 3.23 20.17 -4.90
N ILE A 204 2.42 19.09 -4.97
CA ILE A 204 2.01 18.47 -6.24
C ILE A 204 1.11 19.41 -7.02
N SER A 205 1.47 19.68 -8.28
CA SER A 205 0.67 20.48 -9.21
C SER A 205 -0.45 19.65 -9.85
N LYS A 206 -1.58 20.29 -10.16
CA LYS A 206 -2.67 19.66 -10.94
C LYS A 206 -2.27 19.24 -12.36
N LYS A 207 -1.13 19.71 -12.86
CA LYS A 207 -0.59 19.36 -14.18
C LYS A 207 0.12 18.00 -14.17
N GLU A 208 0.41 17.45 -12.98
CA GLU A 208 1.11 16.17 -12.87
C GLU A 208 0.26 15.01 -13.43
N LYS A 209 0.95 14.04 -14.02
CA LYS A 209 0.36 12.78 -14.49
C LYS A 209 0.97 11.62 -13.73
N PHE A 210 0.13 10.91 -13.00
CA PHE A 210 0.51 9.78 -12.17
C PHE A 210 0.52 8.49 -12.97
N PHE A 211 1.52 7.65 -12.74
CA PHE A 211 1.52 6.26 -13.15
C PHE A 211 1.33 5.38 -11.91
N THR A 212 0.31 4.53 -11.91
CA THR A 212 -0.06 3.71 -10.77
C THR A 212 -0.17 2.24 -11.16
N CYS A 213 0.74 1.41 -10.65
CA CYS A 213 0.69 -0.06 -10.77
C CYS A 213 0.56 -0.75 -9.41
N LEU A 214 0.70 -0.01 -8.29
CA LEU A 214 0.50 -0.57 -6.96
C LEU A 214 -0.98 -0.87 -6.73
N PRO A 215 -1.32 -2.06 -6.19
CA PRO A 215 -2.71 -2.52 -6.10
C PRO A 215 -3.61 -1.64 -5.24
N PHE A 216 -4.91 -1.54 -5.59
CA PHE A 216 -5.92 -0.81 -4.81
C PHE A 216 -6.13 -1.40 -3.40
N PHE A 217 -5.89 -2.68 -3.21
CA PHE A 217 -5.99 -3.31 -1.89
C PHE A 217 -4.85 -2.93 -0.93
N HIS A 218 -3.88 -2.14 -1.38
CA HIS A 218 -2.88 -1.50 -0.53
C HIS A 218 -3.18 -0.01 -0.38
N SER A 219 -3.09 0.49 0.85
CA SER A 219 -3.33 1.90 1.17
C SER A 219 -2.44 2.85 0.36
N PHE A 220 -1.21 2.46 0.04
CA PHE A 220 -0.30 3.23 -0.81
C PHE A 220 -0.83 3.32 -2.26
N GLY A 221 -1.25 2.18 -2.86
CA GLY A 221 -1.83 2.17 -4.20
C GLY A 221 -3.15 2.94 -4.27
N LEU A 222 -4.07 2.72 -3.34
CA LEU A 222 -5.36 3.40 -3.32
C LEU A 222 -5.22 4.88 -2.93
N GLY A 223 -4.67 5.16 -1.75
CA GLY A 223 -4.66 6.51 -1.16
C GLY A 223 -3.83 7.50 -1.98
N ILE A 224 -2.58 7.11 -2.28
CA ILE A 224 -1.61 7.96 -2.95
C ILE A 224 -1.64 7.78 -4.46
N GLY A 225 -1.83 6.53 -4.93
CA GLY A 225 -1.83 6.23 -6.35
C GLY A 225 -3.11 6.62 -7.08
N VAL A 226 -4.26 6.63 -6.41
CA VAL A 226 -5.56 6.86 -7.06
C VAL A 226 -6.33 8.03 -6.45
N LEU A 227 -6.63 7.98 -5.15
CA LEU A 227 -7.48 8.99 -4.52
C LEU A 227 -6.82 10.37 -4.52
N LEU A 228 -5.52 10.43 -4.24
CA LEU A 228 -4.79 11.70 -4.27
C LEU A 228 -4.87 12.37 -5.65
N PRO A 229 -4.42 11.75 -6.77
CA PRO A 229 -4.47 12.40 -8.07
C PRO A 229 -5.89 12.72 -8.54
N VAL A 230 -6.82 11.76 -8.48
CA VAL A 230 -8.18 11.94 -8.97
C VAL A 230 -8.91 13.05 -8.24
N LEU A 231 -8.81 13.08 -6.91
CA LEU A 231 -9.48 14.08 -6.07
C LEU A 231 -8.72 15.41 -5.96
N HIS A 232 -7.53 15.51 -6.54
CA HIS A 232 -6.80 16.77 -6.73
C HIS A 232 -7.00 17.38 -8.13
N GLY A 233 -7.41 16.55 -9.09
CA GLY A 233 -7.58 16.93 -10.49
C GLY A 233 -6.35 16.66 -11.35
N CYS A 234 -5.43 15.81 -10.90
CA CYS A 234 -4.32 15.28 -11.69
C CYS A 234 -4.78 14.08 -12.54
N LYS A 235 -4.13 13.87 -13.67
CA LYS A 235 -4.35 12.67 -14.50
C LYS A 235 -3.68 11.46 -13.85
N VAL A 236 -4.29 10.28 -14.01
CA VAL A 236 -3.70 9.01 -13.58
C VAL A 236 -3.82 7.95 -14.67
N PHE A 237 -2.72 7.24 -14.90
CA PHE A 237 -2.68 6.05 -15.73
C PHE A 237 -2.59 4.82 -14.83
N LEU A 238 -3.58 3.93 -14.93
CA LEU A 238 -3.68 2.71 -14.13
C LEU A 238 -3.08 1.53 -14.89
N TYR A 239 -2.25 0.76 -14.20
CA TYR A 239 -1.70 -0.49 -14.71
C TYR A 239 -2.01 -1.64 -13.73
N PRO A 240 -2.44 -2.83 -14.22
CA PRO A 240 -3.01 -3.87 -13.36
C PRO A 240 -2.07 -4.44 -12.30
N THR A 241 -0.76 -4.49 -12.55
CA THR A 241 0.22 -5.17 -11.68
C THR A 241 1.59 -4.51 -11.73
N PRO A 242 2.36 -4.47 -10.63
CA PRO A 242 3.76 -4.03 -10.64
C PRO A 242 4.74 -5.09 -11.19
N LEU A 243 4.28 -6.30 -11.49
CA LEU A 243 5.13 -7.45 -11.81
C LEU A 243 5.62 -7.51 -13.27
N HIS A 244 5.07 -6.70 -14.15
CA HIS A 244 5.49 -6.64 -15.54
C HIS A 244 6.73 -5.76 -15.71
N PHE A 245 7.85 -6.23 -15.17
CA PHE A 245 9.09 -5.45 -15.02
C PHE A 245 9.62 -4.87 -16.34
N GLN A 246 9.52 -5.62 -17.42
CA GLN A 246 9.96 -5.21 -18.75
C GLN A 246 9.05 -4.12 -19.35
N THR A 247 7.76 -4.17 -19.07
CA THR A 247 6.74 -3.34 -19.73
C THR A 247 6.57 -1.98 -19.04
N ILE A 248 6.66 -1.95 -17.71
CA ILE A 248 6.37 -0.76 -16.90
C ILE A 248 7.27 0.43 -17.26
N PRO A 249 8.62 0.31 -17.36
CA PRO A 249 9.46 1.43 -17.74
C PRO A 249 9.07 2.05 -19.10
N LYS A 250 8.72 1.20 -20.08
CA LYS A 250 8.27 1.67 -21.39
C LYS A 250 6.94 2.43 -21.29
N ILE A 251 5.97 1.94 -20.52
CA ILE A 251 4.67 2.63 -20.39
C ILE A 251 4.84 3.97 -19.66
N ILE A 252 5.71 4.08 -18.66
CA ILE A 252 6.02 5.36 -18.00
C ILE A 252 6.52 6.38 -19.02
N GLU A 253 7.41 5.97 -19.94
CA GLU A 253 7.91 6.80 -21.05
C GLU A 253 6.79 7.18 -22.01
N ASP A 254 6.05 6.19 -22.55
CA ASP A 254 4.99 6.37 -23.54
C ASP A 254 3.85 7.27 -23.04
N THR A 255 3.47 7.12 -21.77
CA THR A 255 2.44 7.93 -21.13
C THR A 255 2.93 9.32 -20.72
N LYS A 256 4.23 9.59 -20.79
CA LYS A 256 4.87 10.82 -20.30
C LYS A 256 4.48 11.12 -18.84
N SER A 257 4.45 10.07 -18.02
CA SER A 257 4.08 10.21 -16.62
C SER A 257 5.12 11.02 -15.86
N THR A 258 4.65 11.87 -14.94
CA THR A 258 5.50 12.79 -14.19
C THR A 258 5.65 12.39 -12.72
N VAL A 259 4.78 11.50 -12.22
CA VAL A 259 4.80 10.98 -10.85
C VAL A 259 4.69 9.47 -10.89
N PHE A 260 5.62 8.80 -10.22
CA PHE A 260 5.63 7.34 -10.09
C PHE A 260 5.88 6.93 -8.64
N PHE A 261 5.13 5.94 -8.17
CA PHE A 261 5.26 5.35 -6.83
C PHE A 261 5.64 3.89 -6.94
N SER A 262 6.60 3.46 -6.12
CA SER A 262 7.04 2.06 -6.12
C SER A 262 7.58 1.64 -4.75
N THR A 263 8.04 0.40 -4.66
CA THR A 263 8.84 -0.12 -3.57
C THR A 263 10.27 -0.40 -4.06
N ASP A 264 11.24 -0.53 -3.17
CA ASP A 264 12.62 -0.83 -3.53
C ASP A 264 12.74 -2.11 -4.35
N THR A 265 12.04 -3.16 -3.94
CA THR A 265 11.99 -4.46 -4.63
C THR A 265 11.59 -4.30 -6.10
N PHE A 266 10.56 -3.54 -6.39
CA PHE A 266 10.13 -3.32 -7.79
C PHE A 266 11.08 -2.41 -8.53
N LEU A 267 11.58 -1.34 -7.90
CA LEU A 267 12.56 -0.44 -8.51
C LEU A 267 13.80 -1.20 -8.98
N LYS A 268 14.36 -2.11 -8.18
CA LYS A 268 15.47 -2.98 -8.58
C LYS A 268 15.15 -3.83 -9.80
N LYS A 269 13.95 -4.42 -9.83
CA LYS A 269 13.51 -5.28 -10.93
C LYS A 269 13.29 -4.52 -12.24
N TYR A 270 13.02 -3.22 -12.20
CA TYR A 270 12.89 -2.38 -13.40
C TYR A 270 14.21 -1.95 -13.99
N ILE A 271 15.32 -1.88 -13.21
CA ILE A 271 16.62 -1.37 -13.63
C ILE A 271 17.11 -1.94 -14.98
N PRO A 272 17.03 -3.27 -15.25
CA PRO A 272 17.51 -3.84 -16.52
C PRO A 272 16.76 -3.32 -17.76
N TYR A 273 15.58 -2.76 -17.59
CA TYR A 273 14.68 -2.34 -18.69
C TYR A 273 14.55 -0.83 -18.82
N ILE A 274 15.28 -0.05 -18.00
CA ILE A 274 15.29 1.41 -18.04
C ILE A 274 16.18 1.87 -19.21
N LYS A 275 15.61 2.70 -20.08
CA LYS A 275 16.32 3.36 -21.18
C LYS A 275 16.62 4.81 -20.83
N LYS A 276 17.49 5.46 -21.63
CA LYS A 276 17.92 6.85 -21.42
C LYS A 276 16.77 7.86 -21.23
N ASN A 277 15.65 7.64 -21.92
CA ASN A 277 14.50 8.57 -21.92
C ASN A 277 13.34 8.14 -21.00
N THR A 278 13.41 6.96 -20.38
CA THR A 278 12.31 6.39 -19.57
C THR A 278 11.76 7.38 -18.55
N PHE A 279 12.63 8.11 -17.89
CA PHE A 279 12.25 9.04 -16.82
C PHE A 279 12.39 10.51 -17.20
N LYS A 280 12.50 10.83 -18.49
CA LYS A 280 12.70 12.23 -18.99
C LYS A 280 11.65 13.21 -18.46
N ASN A 281 10.41 12.75 -18.30
CA ASN A 281 9.28 13.57 -17.82
C ASN A 281 9.03 13.44 -16.32
N LEU A 282 9.78 12.59 -15.60
CA LEU A 282 9.49 12.27 -14.22
C LEU A 282 9.92 13.39 -13.27
N ASN A 283 8.94 14.00 -12.59
CA ASN A 283 9.17 15.01 -11.57
C ASN A 283 9.33 14.39 -10.18
N TYR A 284 8.61 13.29 -9.91
CA TYR A 284 8.58 12.64 -8.62
C TYR A 284 8.68 11.11 -8.79
N LEU A 285 9.73 10.52 -8.23
CA LEU A 285 9.82 9.10 -7.94
C LEU A 285 9.77 8.93 -6.43
N ILE A 286 8.69 8.33 -5.92
CA ILE A 286 8.50 8.15 -4.49
C ILE A 286 8.54 6.67 -4.17
N ALA A 287 9.42 6.29 -3.26
CA ALA A 287 9.54 4.93 -2.77
C ALA A 287 9.05 4.82 -1.34
N GLY A 288 8.30 3.77 -1.03
CA GLY A 288 7.78 3.53 0.32
C GLY A 288 7.49 2.06 0.58
N ALA A 289 7.02 1.78 1.78
CA ALA A 289 6.68 0.44 2.26
C ALA A 289 7.88 -0.49 2.50
N GLU A 290 9.06 -0.16 1.99
CA GLU A 290 10.34 -0.84 2.18
C GLU A 290 11.44 0.20 2.31
N LYS A 291 12.56 -0.15 2.98
CA LYS A 291 13.77 0.66 2.96
C LYS A 291 14.37 0.62 1.56
N VAL A 292 14.80 1.78 1.05
CA VAL A 292 15.49 1.85 -0.25
C VAL A 292 16.99 1.60 -0.05
N ASP A 293 17.53 0.62 -0.78
CA ASP A 293 18.95 0.32 -0.73
C ASP A 293 19.78 1.42 -1.40
N GLN A 294 20.99 1.65 -0.86
CA GLN A 294 21.92 2.64 -1.39
C GLN A 294 22.30 2.38 -2.87
N SER A 295 22.37 1.10 -3.25
CA SER A 295 22.61 0.69 -4.64
C SER A 295 21.48 1.15 -5.55
N THR A 296 20.22 1.03 -5.12
CA THR A 296 19.05 1.51 -5.87
C THR A 296 19.10 3.03 -6.06
N HIS A 297 19.38 3.79 -5.00
CA HIS A 297 19.58 5.24 -5.11
C HIS A 297 20.69 5.60 -6.12
N SER A 298 21.83 4.91 -6.05
CA SER A 298 22.98 5.14 -6.93
C SER A 298 22.64 4.84 -8.40
N MET A 299 21.89 3.76 -8.66
CA MET A 299 21.47 3.39 -10.02
C MET A 299 20.49 4.39 -10.60
N TYR A 300 19.45 4.77 -9.85
CA TYR A 300 18.45 5.74 -10.32
C TYR A 300 19.06 7.14 -10.52
N LYS A 301 20.05 7.52 -9.71
CA LYS A 301 20.81 8.77 -9.91
C LYS A 301 21.53 8.79 -11.27
N LYS A 302 22.04 7.65 -11.77
CA LYS A 302 22.65 7.56 -13.11
C LYS A 302 21.62 7.82 -14.23
N PHE A 303 20.34 7.56 -13.99
CA PHE A 303 19.25 7.91 -14.91
C PHE A 303 18.70 9.32 -14.70
N GLY A 304 19.34 10.14 -13.87
CA GLY A 304 18.91 11.51 -13.57
C GLY A 304 17.70 11.61 -12.61
N VAL A 305 17.37 10.53 -11.91
CA VAL A 305 16.20 10.48 -11.03
C VAL A 305 16.62 10.41 -9.56
N LYS A 306 15.98 11.26 -8.75
CA LYS A 306 16.09 11.25 -7.30
C LYS A 306 14.92 10.49 -6.69
N ILE A 307 15.19 9.45 -5.91
CA ILE A 307 14.17 8.70 -5.19
C ILE A 307 13.85 9.44 -3.89
N LEU A 308 12.58 9.81 -3.71
CA LEU A 308 12.07 10.40 -2.47
C LEU A 308 11.50 9.28 -1.60
N GLU A 309 12.19 8.94 -0.51
CA GLU A 309 11.68 7.93 0.42
C GLU A 309 10.54 8.49 1.27
N GLY A 310 9.51 7.67 1.48
CA GLY A 310 8.40 7.97 2.36
C GLY A 310 8.04 6.79 3.25
N TYR A 311 7.45 7.09 4.40
CA TYR A 311 7.02 6.10 5.37
C TYR A 311 5.54 6.26 5.68
N GLY A 312 4.89 5.13 5.91
CA GLY A 312 3.50 5.09 6.29
C GLY A 312 3.01 3.69 6.62
N VAL A 313 1.86 3.66 7.26
CA VAL A 313 1.13 2.44 7.62
C VAL A 313 -0.31 2.58 7.18
N THR A 314 -1.00 1.47 6.94
CA THR A 314 -2.41 1.50 6.49
C THR A 314 -3.28 2.30 7.44
N GLU A 315 -3.01 2.19 8.74
CA GLU A 315 -3.73 2.84 9.83
C GLU A 315 -3.56 4.38 9.85
N ALA A 316 -2.59 4.91 9.07
CA ALA A 316 -2.39 6.36 8.89
C ALA A 316 -2.86 6.90 7.52
N SER A 317 -3.52 6.08 6.67
CA SER A 317 -4.23 6.46 5.42
C SER A 317 -3.40 6.84 4.17
N PRO A 318 -2.17 6.44 3.87
CA PRO A 318 -1.19 5.73 4.70
C PRO A 318 -0.03 6.60 5.21
N ALA A 319 0.19 7.80 4.67
CA ALA A 319 1.46 8.51 4.74
C ALA A 319 1.67 9.24 6.07
N ILE A 320 2.86 9.08 6.64
CA ILE A 320 3.28 9.68 7.90
C ILE A 320 4.42 10.67 7.67
N SER A 321 5.41 10.31 6.87
CA SER A 321 6.56 11.15 6.53
C SER A 321 7.00 10.96 5.10
N VAL A 322 7.71 11.92 4.55
CA VAL A 322 8.27 11.84 3.19
C VAL A 322 9.45 12.79 3.02
N ASN A 323 10.49 12.34 2.32
CA ASN A 323 11.49 13.21 1.74
C ASN A 323 10.86 14.06 0.64
N THR A 324 11.26 15.31 0.54
CA THR A 324 10.79 16.24 -0.49
C THR A 324 11.96 16.72 -1.35
N LYS A 325 11.69 17.48 -2.41
CA LYS A 325 12.77 18.08 -3.22
C LYS A 325 13.63 19.04 -2.41
N ASP A 326 12.98 19.79 -1.51
CA ASP A 326 13.61 20.85 -0.69
C ASP A 326 14.19 20.30 0.62
N ASN A 327 13.60 19.24 1.18
CA ASN A 327 14.03 18.59 2.43
C ASN A 327 14.30 17.12 2.15
N TYR A 328 15.58 16.76 1.99
CA TYR A 328 15.98 15.43 1.54
C TYR A 328 17.25 14.96 2.26
N LYS A 329 17.18 13.75 2.80
CA LYS A 329 18.32 13.08 3.44
C LYS A 329 18.26 11.59 3.12
N ILE A 330 19.27 11.08 2.41
CA ILE A 330 19.33 9.64 2.04
C ILE A 330 19.36 8.79 3.30
N GLY A 331 18.63 7.67 3.26
CA GLY A 331 18.50 6.74 4.39
C GLY A 331 17.50 7.17 5.44
N SER A 332 16.97 8.41 5.36
CA SER A 332 15.79 8.81 6.12
C SER A 332 14.53 8.66 5.29
N VAL A 333 13.39 8.55 5.95
CA VAL A 333 12.06 8.59 5.31
C VAL A 333 11.46 10.00 5.31
N GLY A 334 12.31 11.03 5.43
CA GLY A 334 11.91 12.44 5.44
C GLY A 334 11.42 12.92 6.80
N LYS A 335 10.71 14.05 6.78
CA LYS A 335 10.13 14.66 7.97
C LYS A 335 8.65 14.28 8.11
N PHE A 336 8.14 14.31 9.34
CA PHE A 336 6.71 14.10 9.60
C PHE A 336 5.85 15.07 8.78
N MET A 337 4.73 14.57 8.29
CA MET A 337 3.76 15.40 7.60
C MET A 337 3.05 16.37 8.56
N PRO A 338 2.53 17.48 8.06
CA PRO A 338 1.84 18.47 8.91
C PRO A 338 0.67 17.86 9.69
N ASN A 339 0.48 18.30 10.94
CA ASN A 339 -0.62 17.87 11.82
C ASN A 339 -0.61 16.37 12.14
N ILE A 340 0.56 15.76 12.19
CA ILE A 340 0.80 14.47 12.81
C ILE A 340 1.54 14.73 14.11
N ASP A 341 0.90 14.40 15.23
CA ASP A 341 1.56 14.36 16.54
C ASP A 341 2.29 13.02 16.64
N TYR A 342 3.49 13.02 17.21
CA TYR A 342 4.24 11.82 17.46
C TYR A 342 4.90 11.83 18.83
N LYS A 343 5.14 10.66 19.38
CA LYS A 343 6.01 10.42 20.52
C LYS A 343 6.83 9.16 20.29
N ILE A 344 8.03 9.14 20.83
CA ILE A 344 8.94 8.00 20.78
C ILE A 344 9.14 7.52 22.21
N GLU A 345 8.70 6.30 22.49
CA GLU A 345 8.87 5.68 23.80
C GLU A 345 10.16 4.84 23.82
N ASN A 346 10.97 5.02 24.84
CA ASN A 346 12.21 4.27 24.99
C ASN A 346 11.94 2.77 25.09
N ILE A 347 12.85 1.98 24.55
CA ILE A 347 12.83 0.52 24.64
C ILE A 347 13.94 0.12 25.60
N GLU A 348 13.58 -0.70 26.62
CA GLU A 348 14.55 -1.22 27.57
C GLU A 348 15.71 -1.94 26.85
N SER A 349 16.93 -1.60 27.21
CA SER A 349 18.16 -2.16 26.62
C SER A 349 18.35 -1.84 25.11
N TYR A 350 17.82 -0.68 24.64
CA TYR A 350 18.05 -0.21 23.27
C TYR A 350 18.07 1.32 23.19
N ASP A 351 19.27 1.91 23.08
CA ASP A 351 19.50 3.36 23.16
C ASP A 351 19.52 4.07 21.78
N GLU A 352 19.57 3.31 20.68
CA GLU A 352 19.66 3.90 19.32
C GLU A 352 18.34 4.53 18.84
N GLY A 353 17.21 4.21 19.49
CA GLY A 353 15.89 4.69 19.10
C GLY A 353 14.80 4.22 20.03
N GLY A 354 13.54 4.43 19.63
CA GLY A 354 12.38 4.03 20.42
C GLY A 354 11.17 3.69 19.59
N LEU A 355 10.13 3.24 20.25
CA LEU A 355 8.86 2.82 19.65
C LEU A 355 8.03 4.03 19.26
N LEU A 356 7.66 4.10 17.98
CA LEU A 356 6.89 5.21 17.44
C LEU A 356 5.40 5.07 17.70
N TYR A 357 4.84 6.09 18.33
CA TYR A 357 3.40 6.31 18.45
C TYR A 357 3.02 7.57 17.69
N ILE A 358 1.88 7.52 17.02
CA ILE A 358 1.36 8.65 16.24
C ILE A 358 -0.10 8.93 16.58
N ARG A 359 -0.48 10.19 16.39
CA ARG A 359 -1.86 10.66 16.48
C ARG A 359 -2.10 11.74 15.42
N GLY A 360 -3.30 11.75 14.84
CA GLY A 360 -3.69 12.73 13.83
C GLY A 360 -5.04 12.41 13.20
N LYS A 361 -5.61 13.37 12.50
CA LYS A 361 -6.91 13.18 11.81
C LYS A 361 -6.85 12.18 10.64
N ASN A 362 -5.66 11.84 10.18
CA ASN A 362 -5.41 10.80 9.20
C ASN A 362 -5.23 9.41 9.81
N VAL A 363 -5.10 9.30 11.14
CA VAL A 363 -4.88 8.05 11.86
C VAL A 363 -6.20 7.48 12.35
N ILE A 364 -6.39 6.16 12.23
CA ILE A 364 -7.57 5.48 12.81
C ILE A 364 -7.53 5.54 14.34
N THR A 365 -8.69 5.43 14.96
CA THR A 365 -8.82 5.37 16.43
C THR A 365 -9.07 3.96 16.95
N HIS A 366 -9.44 3.02 16.11
CA HIS A 366 -9.70 1.61 16.44
C HIS A 366 -9.68 0.75 15.19
N TYR A 367 -9.40 -0.53 15.35
CA TYR A 367 -9.57 -1.52 14.29
C TYR A 367 -11.04 -1.91 14.13
N LEU A 368 -11.39 -2.43 12.97
CA LEU A 368 -12.72 -2.96 12.71
C LEU A 368 -13.11 -4.00 13.78
N ASN A 369 -14.33 -3.90 14.29
CA ASN A 369 -14.88 -4.77 15.35
C ASN A 369 -14.16 -4.68 16.72
N GLN A 370 -13.40 -3.63 16.96
CA GLN A 370 -12.85 -3.33 18.28
C GLN A 370 -13.56 -2.11 18.86
N SER A 371 -14.09 -2.24 20.07
CA SER A 371 -14.74 -1.13 20.81
C SER A 371 -13.74 -0.20 21.48
N LYS A 372 -12.55 -0.75 21.85
CA LYS A 372 -11.51 0.03 22.53
C LYS A 372 -10.83 0.98 21.55
N LYS A 373 -11.03 2.27 21.75
CA LYS A 373 -10.30 3.33 21.05
C LYS A 373 -8.92 3.51 21.68
N PHE A 374 -7.94 3.83 20.85
CA PHE A 374 -6.62 4.28 21.30
C PHE A 374 -6.46 5.78 21.03
N ASP A 375 -5.88 6.50 21.97
CA ASP A 375 -5.54 7.91 21.80
C ASP A 375 -4.27 8.07 20.94
N TRP A 376 -3.31 7.18 21.15
CA TRP A 376 -2.08 7.07 20.38
C TRP A 376 -2.00 5.73 19.66
N TYR A 377 -1.81 5.77 18.35
CA TYR A 377 -1.60 4.54 17.57
C TYR A 377 -0.14 4.10 17.67
N ASN A 378 0.08 2.90 18.20
CA ASN A 378 1.39 2.25 18.18
C ASN A 378 1.67 1.67 16.81
N THR A 379 2.67 2.20 16.09
CA THR A 379 3.02 1.71 14.75
C THR A 379 3.70 0.35 14.77
N GLY A 380 4.29 -0.03 15.89
CA GLY A 380 5.16 -1.19 16.02
C GLY A 380 6.54 -1.01 15.38
N ASP A 381 6.83 0.19 14.88
CA ASP A 381 8.12 0.53 14.28
C ASP A 381 9.04 1.20 15.31
N VAL A 382 10.30 0.77 15.35
CA VAL A 382 11.38 1.38 16.11
C VAL A 382 12.05 2.42 15.25
N VAL A 383 12.17 3.64 15.74
CA VAL A 383 12.59 4.78 14.97
C VAL A 383 13.57 5.68 15.73
N ARG A 384 14.27 6.52 14.98
CA ARG A 384 15.06 7.63 15.50
C ARG A 384 14.72 8.89 14.69
N VAL A 385 14.68 10.02 15.37
CA VAL A 385 14.59 11.36 14.74
C VAL A 385 15.89 12.08 15.02
N ASP A 386 16.51 12.63 13.98
CA ASP A 386 17.74 13.41 14.15
C ASP A 386 17.44 14.88 14.52
N GLU A 387 18.49 15.64 14.81
CA GLU A 387 18.44 17.06 15.22
C GLU A 387 17.76 17.95 14.16
N ASP A 388 17.88 17.59 12.87
CA ASP A 388 17.22 18.28 11.76
C ASP A 388 15.74 17.87 11.59
N GLY A 389 15.23 16.92 12.39
CA GLY A 389 13.85 16.41 12.36
C GLY A 389 13.58 15.36 11.28
N TYR A 390 14.63 14.71 10.75
CA TYR A 390 14.45 13.58 9.82
C TYR A 390 14.23 12.28 10.57
N LEU A 391 13.24 11.52 10.09
CA LEU A 391 12.84 10.23 10.64
C LEU A 391 13.62 9.08 9.98
N TYR A 392 14.16 8.19 10.80
CA TYR A 392 14.83 6.95 10.38
C TYR A 392 14.09 5.75 10.95
N ILE A 393 13.79 4.77 10.10
CA ILE A 393 13.19 3.50 10.51
C ILE A 393 14.32 2.52 10.81
N LEU A 394 14.45 2.10 12.06
CA LEU A 394 15.48 1.17 12.53
C LEU A 394 15.02 -0.29 12.42
N GLY A 395 13.69 -0.53 12.42
CA GLY A 395 13.10 -1.84 12.24
C GLY A 395 11.70 -1.94 12.82
N ARG A 396 11.13 -3.14 12.75
CA ARG A 396 9.89 -3.51 13.45
C ARG A 396 10.24 -4.09 14.82
N LEU A 397 9.54 -3.71 15.88
CA LEU A 397 9.79 -4.25 17.23
C LEU A 397 9.78 -5.80 17.25
N LYS A 398 8.89 -6.42 16.47
CA LYS A 398 8.84 -7.89 16.28
C LYS A 398 10.03 -8.47 15.49
N ARG A 399 10.88 -7.62 14.95
CA ARG A 399 12.12 -7.94 14.23
C ARG A 399 13.35 -7.57 15.06
N PHE A 400 13.22 -7.64 16.37
CA PHE A 400 14.32 -7.56 17.33
C PHE A 400 14.43 -8.90 18.05
N ALA A 401 15.66 -9.31 18.34
CA ALA A 401 15.99 -10.45 19.17
C ALA A 401 16.54 -9.96 20.52
N LYS A 402 16.14 -10.58 21.61
CA LYS A 402 16.73 -10.30 22.95
C LYS A 402 17.81 -11.33 23.25
N ILE A 403 19.07 -10.96 23.03
CA ILE A 403 20.22 -11.85 23.16
C ILE A 403 21.09 -11.41 24.34
N ALA A 404 21.22 -12.26 25.34
CA ALA A 404 21.97 -11.97 26.59
C ALA A 404 21.56 -10.63 27.24
N GLY A 405 20.27 -10.26 27.17
CA GLY A 405 19.74 -9.02 27.71
C GLY A 405 19.74 -7.82 26.76
N GLU A 406 20.48 -7.86 25.64
CA GLU A 406 20.53 -6.78 24.66
C GLU A 406 19.47 -6.96 23.56
N MET A 407 18.85 -5.86 23.14
CA MET A 407 17.90 -5.82 22.03
C MET A 407 18.64 -5.59 20.72
N ILE A 408 18.63 -6.60 19.83
CA ILE A 408 19.35 -6.59 18.55
C ILE A 408 18.35 -6.48 17.41
N SER A 409 18.49 -5.45 16.59
CA SER A 409 17.70 -5.28 15.37
C SER A 409 18.15 -6.27 14.30
N LEU A 410 17.28 -7.21 13.94
CA LEU A 410 17.58 -8.18 12.86
C LEU A 410 17.80 -7.46 11.52
N SER A 411 17.10 -6.36 11.29
CA SER A 411 17.27 -5.56 10.07
C SER A 411 18.63 -4.84 10.00
N GLN A 412 19.19 -4.44 11.12
CA GLN A 412 20.57 -3.89 11.15
C GLN A 412 21.60 -4.98 10.84
N VAL A 413 21.41 -6.18 11.39
CA VAL A 413 22.31 -7.31 11.13
C VAL A 413 22.28 -7.69 9.63
N GLU A 414 21.12 -7.63 8.98
CA GLU A 414 20.95 -7.95 7.55
C GLU A 414 21.74 -7.04 6.61
N GLU A 415 22.13 -5.83 7.03
CA GLU A 415 22.94 -4.92 6.22
C GLU A 415 24.34 -5.49 5.91
N PHE A 416 24.90 -6.31 6.81
CA PHE A 416 26.23 -6.87 6.65
C PHE A 416 26.29 -8.02 5.64
N PRO A 417 25.42 -9.05 5.71
CA PRO A 417 25.33 -10.04 4.62
C PRO A 417 25.02 -9.40 3.26
N LYS A 418 24.22 -8.33 3.20
CA LYS A 418 23.96 -7.60 1.94
C LYS A 418 25.22 -6.92 1.39
N LYS A 419 26.08 -6.37 2.24
CA LYS A 419 27.36 -5.81 1.81
C LYS A 419 28.31 -6.92 1.33
N PHE A 420 28.33 -8.05 2.02
CA PHE A 420 29.22 -9.15 1.75
C PHE A 420 28.81 -9.96 0.50
N TRP A 421 27.48 -10.16 0.31
CA TRP A 421 26.87 -10.85 -0.86
C TRP A 421 25.82 -9.96 -1.53
N PRO A 422 26.23 -8.91 -2.26
CA PRO A 422 25.30 -7.86 -2.74
C PRO A 422 24.27 -8.36 -3.76
N ASN A 423 24.49 -9.52 -4.38
CA ASN A 423 23.59 -10.10 -5.38
C ASN A 423 22.66 -11.16 -4.80
N ASN A 424 22.72 -11.41 -3.49
CA ASN A 424 21.93 -12.45 -2.82
C ASN A 424 20.94 -11.85 -1.83
N ILE A 425 19.81 -12.55 -1.66
CA ILE A 425 18.85 -12.24 -0.60
C ILE A 425 19.39 -12.86 0.69
N SER A 426 19.40 -12.07 1.74
CA SER A 426 19.81 -12.50 3.07
C SER A 426 18.86 -11.96 4.12
N VAL A 427 18.28 -12.85 4.92
CA VAL A 427 17.34 -12.51 5.99
C VAL A 427 17.80 -13.16 7.28
N VAL A 428 17.81 -12.36 8.35
CA VAL A 428 18.17 -12.84 9.70
C VAL A 428 16.89 -13.14 10.49
N CYS A 429 16.86 -14.29 11.13
CA CYS A 429 15.80 -14.69 12.07
C CYS A 429 16.41 -14.95 13.43
N SER A 430 15.59 -14.91 14.49
CA SER A 430 16.00 -15.36 15.83
C SER A 430 15.50 -16.78 16.08
N ILE A 431 16.29 -17.56 16.81
CA ILE A 431 15.93 -18.89 17.29
C ILE A 431 16.17 -18.97 18.80
N LYS A 432 15.47 -19.85 19.49
CA LYS A 432 15.70 -20.07 20.92
C LYS A 432 17.13 -20.56 21.19
N ASP A 433 17.74 -20.03 22.23
CA ASP A 433 19.07 -20.38 22.70
C ASP A 433 19.04 -20.54 24.23
N ASN A 434 19.54 -21.67 24.73
CA ASN A 434 19.43 -22.03 26.15
C ASN A 434 20.29 -21.14 27.06
N GLU A 435 21.39 -20.58 26.56
CA GLU A 435 22.32 -19.76 27.34
C GLU A 435 22.02 -18.27 27.25
N LYS A 436 21.64 -17.80 26.07
CA LYS A 436 21.49 -16.38 25.76
C LYS A 436 20.04 -15.93 25.52
N GLY A 437 19.07 -16.84 25.72
CA GLY A 437 17.66 -16.61 25.43
C GLY A 437 17.34 -16.77 23.94
N GLU A 438 18.00 -16.00 23.09
CA GLU A 438 17.89 -16.10 21.64
C GLU A 438 19.27 -16.11 20.98
N ALA A 439 19.31 -16.60 19.72
CA ALA A 439 20.48 -16.55 18.85
C ALA A 439 20.07 -16.25 17.42
N LEU A 440 20.97 -15.72 16.63
CA LEU A 440 20.71 -15.36 15.23
C LEU A 440 20.99 -16.51 14.28
N ILE A 441 20.12 -16.66 13.29
CA ILE A 441 20.29 -17.54 12.14
C ILE A 441 20.13 -16.72 10.86
N LEU A 442 21.01 -16.92 9.89
CA LEU A 442 20.94 -16.29 8.58
C LEU A 442 20.30 -17.28 7.58
N ILE A 443 19.32 -16.81 6.82
CA ILE A 443 18.71 -17.52 5.68
C ILE A 443 19.12 -16.78 4.41
N THR A 444 19.69 -17.47 3.43
CA THR A 444 20.18 -16.83 2.19
C THR A 444 20.03 -17.75 0.97
N ASP A 445 19.88 -17.15 -0.22
CA ASP A 445 19.92 -17.84 -1.53
C ASP A 445 21.36 -17.98 -2.09
N LYS A 446 22.35 -17.55 -1.31
CA LYS A 446 23.76 -17.74 -1.65
C LYS A 446 24.12 -19.24 -1.66
N LYS A 447 24.49 -19.78 -2.82
CA LYS A 447 25.02 -21.15 -2.92
C LYS A 447 26.35 -21.27 -2.18
N ASN A 448 26.50 -22.30 -1.37
CA ASN A 448 27.67 -22.58 -0.55
C ASN A 448 28.12 -21.37 0.31
N PRO A 449 27.26 -20.86 1.19
CA PRO A 449 27.59 -19.71 2.00
C PRO A 449 28.64 -20.07 3.06
N ASP A 450 29.66 -19.25 3.23
CA ASP A 450 30.71 -19.42 4.23
C ASP A 450 30.44 -18.55 5.46
N LEU A 451 29.94 -19.17 6.54
CA LEU A 451 29.60 -18.48 7.77
C LEU A 451 30.83 -17.90 8.47
N GLN A 452 31.97 -18.61 8.42
CA GLN A 452 33.19 -18.16 9.12
C GLN A 452 33.72 -16.88 8.47
N LYS A 453 33.77 -16.84 7.14
CA LYS A 453 34.18 -15.63 6.40
C LYS A 453 33.22 -14.47 6.62
N LEU A 454 31.92 -14.73 6.60
CA LEU A 454 30.93 -13.68 6.90
C LEU A 454 31.10 -13.14 8.34
N ASN A 455 31.24 -14.02 9.32
CA ASN A 455 31.40 -13.60 10.72
C ASN A 455 32.74 -12.85 10.94
N SER A 456 33.82 -13.23 10.26
CA SER A 456 35.06 -12.46 10.27
C SER A 456 34.85 -11.05 9.70
N PHE A 457 34.24 -10.95 8.53
CA PHE A 457 33.91 -9.65 7.91
C PHE A 457 33.05 -8.79 8.86
N MET A 458 32.01 -9.37 9.51
CA MET A 458 31.17 -8.63 10.44
C MET A 458 31.93 -8.14 11.66
N LYS A 459 32.92 -8.91 12.17
CA LYS A 459 33.81 -8.47 13.25
C LYS A 459 34.73 -7.35 12.81
N ASP A 460 35.30 -7.44 11.62
CA ASP A 460 36.14 -6.40 11.03
C ASP A 460 35.39 -5.07 10.82
N GLU A 461 34.07 -5.14 10.55
CA GLU A 461 33.13 -3.99 10.53
C GLU A 461 32.78 -3.49 11.96
N GLY A 462 33.30 -4.09 13.02
CA GLY A 462 33.15 -3.63 14.40
C GLY A 462 31.99 -4.22 15.19
N LEU A 463 31.30 -5.28 14.69
CA LEU A 463 30.18 -5.87 15.42
C LEU A 463 30.63 -6.78 16.57
N SER A 464 29.89 -6.71 17.67
CA SER A 464 30.10 -7.63 18.80
C SER A 464 29.61 -9.05 18.44
N ASN A 465 30.10 -10.04 19.20
CA ASN A 465 29.75 -11.45 19.00
C ASN A 465 28.23 -11.73 19.12
N LEU A 466 27.44 -10.84 19.71
CA LEU A 466 25.99 -11.00 19.84
C LEU A 466 25.25 -10.81 18.52
N TYR A 467 25.84 -10.04 17.60
CA TYR A 467 25.28 -9.75 16.27
C TYR A 467 25.63 -10.82 15.23
N LEU A 468 26.48 -11.79 15.57
CA LEU A 468 26.94 -12.80 14.62
C LEU A 468 25.96 -13.96 14.52
N PRO A 469 25.52 -14.34 13.31
CA PRO A 469 24.71 -15.54 13.12
C PRO A 469 25.45 -16.82 13.58
N LYS A 470 24.76 -17.65 14.33
CA LYS A 470 25.30 -18.97 14.77
C LYS A 470 25.18 -20.04 13.67
N LYS A 471 24.20 -19.88 12.76
CA LYS A 471 23.92 -20.83 11.69
C LYS A 471 23.54 -20.10 10.39
N ILE A 472 23.76 -20.79 9.26
CA ILE A 472 23.22 -20.38 7.95
C ILE A 472 22.31 -21.50 7.42
N LYS A 473 21.14 -21.11 6.87
CA LYS A 473 20.29 -21.97 6.06
C LYS A 473 20.28 -21.45 4.63
N PHE A 474 20.51 -22.34 3.67
CA PHE A 474 20.30 -22.08 2.25
C PHE A 474 18.83 -22.22 1.90
N LEU A 475 18.29 -21.25 1.15
CA LEU A 475 16.93 -21.28 0.63
C LEU A 475 16.94 -20.76 -0.80
N GLU A 476 16.67 -21.64 -1.77
CA GLU A 476 16.75 -21.29 -3.19
C GLU A 476 15.69 -20.25 -3.59
N GLU A 477 14.48 -20.37 -3.06
CA GLU A 477 13.37 -19.44 -3.31
C GLU A 477 12.81 -18.88 -1.99
N PHE A 478 12.84 -17.58 -1.86
CA PHE A 478 12.27 -16.90 -0.68
C PHE A 478 10.74 -16.80 -0.78
N PRO A 479 10.02 -17.11 0.32
CA PRO A 479 8.58 -16.92 0.36
C PRO A 479 8.24 -15.43 0.25
N ILE A 480 7.39 -15.09 -0.72
CA ILE A 480 6.98 -13.71 -1.02
C ILE A 480 5.46 -13.60 -0.85
N LEU A 481 5.03 -12.54 -0.16
CA LEU A 481 3.62 -12.16 -0.05
C LEU A 481 3.12 -11.60 -1.39
N GLY A 482 1.81 -11.63 -1.62
CA GLY A 482 1.19 -11.03 -2.80
C GLY A 482 1.45 -9.51 -2.99
N SER A 483 1.99 -8.86 -1.98
CA SER A 483 2.49 -7.47 -2.03
C SER A 483 3.91 -7.33 -2.60
N GLY A 484 4.59 -8.44 -2.91
CA GLY A 484 6.00 -8.46 -3.30
C GLY A 484 6.98 -8.46 -2.14
N LYS A 485 6.51 -8.39 -0.89
CA LYS A 485 7.36 -8.39 0.32
C LYS A 485 7.69 -9.81 0.75
N ILE A 486 8.84 -9.99 1.38
CA ILE A 486 9.25 -11.24 2.03
C ILE A 486 8.24 -11.63 3.11
N ASP A 487 7.83 -12.91 3.12
CA ASP A 487 7.00 -13.50 4.17
C ASP A 487 7.87 -13.92 5.35
N PHE A 488 8.13 -12.97 6.25
CA PHE A 488 8.96 -13.21 7.44
C PHE A 488 8.40 -14.27 8.38
N LYS A 489 7.09 -14.51 8.36
CA LYS A 489 6.49 -15.56 9.19
C LYS A 489 6.92 -16.94 8.70
N LYS A 490 6.77 -17.20 7.40
CA LYS A 490 7.25 -18.45 6.81
C LYS A 490 8.75 -18.63 7.00
N LEU A 491 9.54 -17.55 6.90
CA LEU A 491 10.97 -17.61 7.18
C LEU A 491 11.27 -17.94 8.64
N GLN A 492 10.50 -17.40 9.59
CA GLN A 492 10.65 -17.72 11.01
C GLN A 492 10.29 -19.19 11.28
N ASP A 493 9.26 -19.74 10.62
CA ASP A 493 8.90 -21.17 10.71
C ASP A 493 10.04 -22.04 10.15
N ILE A 494 10.63 -21.64 9.01
CA ILE A 494 11.82 -22.30 8.43
C ILE A 494 13.04 -22.17 9.35
N ALA A 495 13.23 -21.05 10.02
CA ALA A 495 14.35 -20.87 10.96
C ALA A 495 14.25 -21.82 12.16
N ASN A 496 13.05 -22.08 12.64
CA ASN A 496 12.77 -22.93 13.81
C ASN A 496 12.76 -24.44 13.48
N SER A 497 12.61 -24.82 12.22
CA SER A 497 12.75 -26.22 11.72
C SER A 497 14.22 -26.61 11.54
#